data_fc3674fbfa5a210f8a93b02480fea2aa
#
_entry.id   fc3674fbfa5a210f8a93b02480fea2aa
#
_cell.length_a   1.000
_cell.length_b   1.000
_cell.length_c   1.000
_cell.angle_alpha   90.00
_cell.angle_beta   90.00
_cell.angle_gamma   90.00
#
_symmetry.space_group_name_H-M   'P 1'
#
loop_
_entity.id
_entity.type
_entity.pdbx_description
1 polymer ?
#
loop_
_entity_poly.entity_id
_entity_poly.type
_entity_poly.pdbx_seq_one_letter_code
_entity_poly.pdbx_strand_id
1 'polypeptide(L)'
;MSADPDWGETADSDWGDWLPRAVEDASPDTLAVWYLGCNGFILKASDDTTVFIDPYVGVGRPPRTVRMIPVPFNPEDIAEADAIFGTHEHIDHVHGPSQAPILANTGAKFYASDSGHEVVADEDWTGHWDVTDDQLHEIEEGDTVEVGELTVHVEPANDPDAIHPVSLVFEHDAGTFFHAGDARPGEFEQVGEEYDIDVRALAFGVIGNIPDKETGEPVRTQWYNTENMIVQAANHLQLDTLVPTHWDMWKNMTAEPTVLHNHAASYEYPASLEIVEVGDRFDL
;
A
#
# COMPACT_ATOMS: atom_id res chain seq x y z
N MET A 1 5.58 11.14 33.61
CA MET A 1 5.68 11.52 32.20
C MET A 1 5.61 10.21 31.44
N SER A 2 4.45 9.89 30.85
CA SER A 2 4.38 8.83 29.86
C SER A 2 5.33 9.25 28.75
N ALA A 3 6.22 8.36 28.31
CA ALA A 3 6.90 8.59 27.04
C ALA A 3 5.80 8.74 25.99
N ASP A 4 5.90 9.74 25.10
CA ASP A 4 5.03 9.79 23.94
C ASP A 4 5.17 8.43 23.24
N PRO A 5 4.04 7.85 22.81
CA PRO A 5 4.07 6.57 22.12
C PRO A 5 4.97 6.69 20.87
N ASP A 6 5.82 5.69 20.63
CA ASP A 6 6.77 5.67 19.50
C ASP A 6 6.06 5.24 18.19
N TRP A 7 4.95 5.90 17.85
CA TRP A 7 4.19 5.61 16.62
C TRP A 7 4.84 6.15 15.35
N GLY A 8 5.86 6.98 15.50
CA GLY A 8 6.39 7.80 14.43
C GLY A 8 5.62 9.13 14.32
N GLU A 9 6.24 10.08 13.62
CA GLU A 9 5.64 11.39 13.38
C GLU A 9 5.05 11.42 11.97
N THR A 10 3.93 12.14 11.80
CA THR A 10 3.45 12.61 10.50
C THR A 10 4.05 13.98 10.20
N ALA A 11 4.11 14.35 8.93
CA ALA A 11 4.40 15.72 8.53
C ALA A 11 3.15 16.35 7.92
N ASP A 12 3.08 17.68 7.97
CA ASP A 12 2.06 18.40 7.22
C ASP A 12 2.21 18.10 5.72
N SER A 13 1.08 18.06 5.01
CA SER A 13 1.07 17.86 3.56
C SER A 13 1.88 18.91 2.82
N ASP A 14 2.75 18.47 1.91
CA ASP A 14 3.47 19.35 0.99
C ASP A 14 2.53 20.01 -0.04
N TRP A 15 1.31 19.44 -0.25
CA TRP A 15 0.35 19.87 -1.27
C TRP A 15 -0.96 20.44 -0.71
N GLY A 16 -1.09 20.54 0.63
CA GLY A 16 -2.33 20.94 1.28
C GLY A 16 -3.48 19.97 0.95
N ASP A 17 -4.62 20.50 0.57
CA ASP A 17 -5.84 19.75 0.27
C ASP A 17 -6.02 19.39 -1.24
N TRP A 18 -4.98 19.52 -2.04
CA TRP A 18 -5.08 19.30 -3.50
C TRP A 18 -5.50 17.87 -3.84
N LEU A 19 -4.83 16.85 -3.27
CA LEU A 19 -5.13 15.46 -3.58
C LEU A 19 -6.50 15.01 -3.03
N PRO A 20 -6.88 15.30 -1.76
CA PRO A 20 -8.23 15.03 -1.28
C PRO A 20 -9.31 15.58 -2.21
N ARG A 21 -9.21 16.84 -2.61
CA ARG A 21 -10.18 17.44 -3.54
C ARG A 21 -10.17 16.81 -4.92
N ALA A 22 -9.00 16.44 -5.43
CA ALA A 22 -8.91 15.78 -6.73
C ALA A 22 -9.62 14.42 -6.73
N VAL A 23 -9.60 13.70 -5.61
CA VAL A 23 -10.31 12.43 -5.43
C VAL A 23 -11.82 12.68 -5.23
N GLU A 24 -12.19 13.63 -4.35
CA GLU A 24 -13.59 13.98 -4.09
C GLU A 24 -14.32 14.46 -5.36
N ASP A 25 -13.69 15.36 -6.14
CA ASP A 25 -14.27 15.92 -7.37
C ASP A 25 -14.29 14.92 -8.55
N ALA A 26 -13.60 13.79 -8.43
CA ALA A 26 -13.55 12.78 -9.48
C ALA A 26 -14.86 11.98 -9.55
N SER A 27 -15.36 11.81 -10.77
CA SER A 27 -16.51 10.94 -11.06
C SER A 27 -16.09 10.00 -12.20
N PRO A 28 -15.37 8.91 -11.89
CA PRO A 28 -14.89 8.01 -12.92
C PRO A 28 -16.03 7.18 -13.51
N ASP A 29 -15.92 6.87 -14.80
CA ASP A 29 -16.83 5.93 -15.48
C ASP A 29 -16.36 4.45 -15.30
N THR A 30 -15.17 4.27 -14.71
CA THR A 30 -14.46 3.00 -14.49
C THR A 30 -13.89 2.97 -13.07
N LEU A 31 -12.79 2.25 -12.85
CA LEU A 31 -12.06 2.27 -11.59
C LEU A 31 -10.86 3.21 -11.70
N ALA A 32 -10.90 4.33 -10.99
CA ALA A 32 -9.79 5.28 -10.92
C ALA A 32 -8.86 4.93 -9.76
N VAL A 33 -7.54 5.00 -10.01
CA VAL A 33 -6.51 4.63 -9.06
C VAL A 33 -5.50 5.77 -8.92
N TRP A 34 -5.26 6.25 -7.69
CA TRP A 34 -4.22 7.24 -7.38
C TRP A 34 -3.10 6.59 -6.58
N TYR A 35 -1.85 6.89 -6.94
CA TYR A 35 -0.68 6.47 -6.17
C TYR A 35 -0.32 7.51 -5.11
N LEU A 36 -0.16 7.07 -3.86
CA LEU A 36 0.13 7.92 -2.70
C LEU A 36 1.62 7.98 -2.33
N GLY A 37 2.44 7.20 -3.05
CA GLY A 37 3.82 6.92 -2.63
C GLY A 37 3.91 5.77 -1.64
N CYS A 38 5.12 5.33 -1.33
CA CYS A 38 5.33 4.11 -0.57
C CYS A 38 4.70 2.91 -1.29
N ASN A 39 3.72 2.29 -0.69
CA ASN A 39 2.85 1.28 -1.29
C ASN A 39 1.36 1.69 -1.24
N GLY A 40 1.11 2.98 -0.99
CA GLY A 40 -0.23 3.51 -0.78
C GLY A 40 -1.00 3.80 -2.06
N PHE A 41 -2.30 3.47 -2.08
CA PHE A 41 -3.21 3.78 -3.18
C PHE A 41 -4.57 4.25 -2.69
N ILE A 42 -5.27 5.00 -3.55
CA ILE A 42 -6.72 5.23 -3.44
C ILE A 42 -7.37 4.64 -4.69
N LEU A 43 -8.42 3.86 -4.50
CA LEU A 43 -9.30 3.36 -5.55
C LEU A 43 -10.64 4.08 -5.42
N LYS A 44 -11.17 4.61 -6.52
CA LYS A 44 -12.53 5.18 -6.57
C LYS A 44 -13.31 4.56 -7.72
N ALA A 45 -14.42 3.89 -7.38
CA ALA A 45 -15.30 3.24 -8.34
C ALA A 45 -16.36 4.21 -8.90
N SER A 46 -17.15 3.74 -9.87
CA SER A 46 -18.15 4.56 -10.56
C SER A 46 -19.37 4.92 -9.70
N ASP A 47 -19.61 4.19 -8.62
CA ASP A 47 -20.64 4.44 -7.62
C ASP A 47 -20.20 5.37 -6.47
N ASP A 48 -19.04 6.04 -6.62
CA ASP A 48 -18.34 6.86 -5.64
C ASP A 48 -17.68 6.07 -4.48
N THR A 49 -17.74 4.73 -4.46
CA THR A 49 -17.02 3.92 -3.48
C THR A 49 -15.54 4.25 -3.49
N THR A 50 -15.01 4.66 -2.34
CA THR A 50 -13.61 5.10 -2.18
C THR A 50 -12.88 4.24 -1.16
N VAL A 51 -11.83 3.56 -1.60
CA VAL A 51 -11.03 2.63 -0.80
C VAL A 51 -9.58 3.10 -0.75
N PHE A 52 -9.00 3.09 0.43
CA PHE A 52 -7.58 3.33 0.65
C PHE A 52 -6.85 2.01 0.90
N ILE A 53 -5.64 1.87 0.36
CA ILE A 53 -4.75 0.72 0.59
C ILE A 53 -3.43 1.27 1.12
N ASP A 54 -2.98 0.79 2.28
CA ASP A 54 -1.72 1.16 2.92
C ASP A 54 -1.42 2.68 2.94
N PRO A 55 -2.39 3.58 3.26
CA PRO A 55 -2.14 5.02 3.23
C PRO A 55 -1.18 5.41 4.34
N TYR A 56 0.00 5.93 3.96
CA TYR A 56 1.05 6.31 4.90
C TYR A 56 1.58 7.72 4.64
N VAL A 57 1.47 8.60 5.63
CA VAL A 57 1.97 9.98 5.61
C VAL A 57 3.03 10.26 6.69
N GLY A 58 3.54 9.20 7.31
CA GLY A 58 4.60 9.30 8.30
C GLY A 58 5.96 9.65 7.70
N VAL A 59 6.88 10.15 8.53
CA VAL A 59 8.24 10.53 8.13
C VAL A 59 9.27 9.40 8.29
N GLY A 60 8.84 8.25 8.78
CA GLY A 60 9.68 7.12 9.14
C GLY A 60 10.20 7.20 10.58
N ARG A 61 11.24 6.43 10.84
CA ARG A 61 11.96 6.40 12.13
C ARG A 61 13.45 6.70 11.92
N PRO A 62 13.82 8.00 11.79
CA PRO A 62 15.23 8.37 11.58
C PRO A 62 16.12 7.91 12.74
N PRO A 63 17.37 7.48 12.50
CA PRO A 63 18.05 7.50 11.19
C PRO A 63 17.83 6.27 10.32
N ARG A 64 17.05 5.27 10.79
CA ARG A 64 16.86 3.97 10.10
C ARG A 64 16.04 4.12 8.82
N THR A 65 14.85 4.69 8.94
CA THR A 65 13.98 5.03 7.82
C THR A 65 13.76 6.54 7.76
N VAL A 66 13.97 7.13 6.60
CA VAL A 66 13.79 8.56 6.35
C VAL A 66 13.02 8.69 5.05
N ARG A 67 11.83 9.29 5.11
CA ARG A 67 10.99 9.56 3.94
C ARG A 67 11.70 10.48 2.95
N MET A 68 11.65 10.16 1.67
CA MET A 68 12.31 10.89 0.57
C MET A 68 11.32 11.51 -0.41
N ILE A 69 10.03 11.18 -0.30
CA ILE A 69 8.95 11.63 -1.19
C ILE A 69 8.01 12.60 -0.48
N PRO A 70 7.24 13.42 -1.20
CA PRO A 70 6.27 14.35 -0.60
C PRO A 70 5.23 13.64 0.27
N VAL A 71 4.65 14.37 1.22
CA VAL A 71 3.44 13.98 1.96
C VAL A 71 2.24 14.52 1.17
N PRO A 72 1.41 13.65 0.55
CA PRO A 72 0.42 14.09 -0.43
C PRO A 72 -0.85 14.71 0.18
N PHE A 73 -1.19 14.38 1.43
CA PHE A 73 -2.39 14.87 2.11
C PHE A 73 -2.21 14.85 3.63
N ASN A 74 -3.04 15.60 4.34
CA ASN A 74 -3.22 15.41 5.79
C ASN A 74 -4.39 14.45 6.01
N PRO A 75 -4.28 13.46 6.89
CA PRO A 75 -5.37 12.49 7.14
C PRO A 75 -6.69 13.15 7.56
N GLU A 76 -6.62 14.27 8.26
CA GLU A 76 -7.78 15.04 8.73
C GLU A 76 -8.53 15.75 7.60
N ASP A 77 -7.90 15.93 6.43
CA ASP A 77 -8.53 16.57 5.25
C ASP A 77 -9.33 15.57 4.41
N ILE A 78 -9.27 14.26 4.70
CA ILE A 78 -10.05 13.24 4.01
C ILE A 78 -11.49 13.25 4.55
N ALA A 79 -12.45 13.56 3.68
CA ALA A 79 -13.87 13.64 4.01
C ALA A 79 -14.69 12.42 3.55
N GLU A 80 -14.18 11.65 2.60
CA GLU A 80 -14.86 10.48 2.01
C GLU A 80 -13.92 9.28 1.96
N ALA A 81 -14.35 8.18 2.57
CA ALA A 81 -13.76 6.84 2.46
C ALA A 81 -14.79 5.81 2.93
N ASP A 82 -14.83 4.65 2.28
CA ASP A 82 -15.68 3.52 2.66
C ASP A 82 -14.87 2.43 3.37
N ALA A 83 -13.61 2.23 2.95
CA ALA A 83 -12.72 1.27 3.56
C ALA A 83 -11.25 1.70 3.50
N ILE A 84 -10.47 1.19 4.47
CA ILE A 84 -9.01 1.20 4.47
C ILE A 84 -8.55 -0.24 4.64
N PHE A 85 -7.65 -0.69 3.77
CA PHE A 85 -6.99 -1.99 3.87
C PHE A 85 -5.52 -1.81 4.25
N GLY A 86 -5.06 -2.54 5.28
CA GLY A 86 -3.66 -2.67 5.67
C GLY A 86 -3.14 -4.06 5.32
N THR A 87 -2.07 -4.15 4.53
CA THR A 87 -1.54 -5.43 4.05
C THR A 87 -0.74 -6.21 5.09
N HIS A 88 -0.03 -5.53 5.98
CA HIS A 88 0.75 -6.12 7.06
C HIS A 88 1.15 -5.08 8.13
N GLU A 89 1.71 -5.54 9.25
CA GLU A 89 1.93 -4.76 10.47
C GLU A 89 3.07 -3.72 10.42
N HIS A 90 3.83 -3.62 9.33
CA HIS A 90 4.90 -2.61 9.27
C HIS A 90 4.34 -1.19 9.29
N ILE A 91 5.12 -0.26 9.87
CA ILE A 91 4.69 1.12 10.13
C ILE A 91 4.24 1.90 8.90
N ASP A 92 4.72 1.55 7.73
CA ASP A 92 4.39 2.18 6.45
C ASP A 92 3.18 1.55 5.74
N HIS A 93 2.53 0.57 6.40
CA HIS A 93 1.31 -0.11 5.94
C HIS A 93 0.19 -0.03 6.97
N VAL A 94 0.47 -0.20 8.27
CA VAL A 94 -0.48 0.04 9.36
C VAL A 94 0.10 1.09 10.31
N HIS A 95 -0.54 2.28 10.35
CA HIS A 95 -0.04 3.45 11.09
C HIS A 95 -1.18 4.33 11.56
N GLY A 96 -1.42 4.37 12.88
CA GLY A 96 -2.51 5.11 13.48
C GLY A 96 -2.58 6.57 13.07
N PRO A 97 -1.48 7.34 13.19
CA PRO A 97 -1.48 8.75 12.78
C PRO A 97 -1.83 9.00 11.31
N SER A 98 -1.65 8.02 10.42
CA SER A 98 -2.02 8.13 9.00
C SER A 98 -3.44 7.68 8.69
N GLN A 99 -3.99 6.74 9.43
CA GLN A 99 -5.20 6.01 9.08
C GLN A 99 -6.37 6.28 10.03
N ALA A 100 -6.10 6.34 11.33
CA ALA A 100 -7.14 6.52 12.32
C ALA A 100 -7.92 7.86 12.19
N PRO A 101 -7.31 9.02 11.85
CA PRO A 101 -8.08 10.23 11.56
C PRO A 101 -9.03 10.08 10.37
N ILE A 102 -8.64 9.33 9.31
CA ILE A 102 -9.52 9.06 8.18
C ILE A 102 -10.74 8.26 8.65
N LEU A 103 -10.52 7.18 9.42
CA LEU A 103 -11.60 6.35 9.98
C LEU A 103 -12.56 7.18 10.86
N ALA A 104 -12.02 8.01 11.73
CA ALA A 104 -12.80 8.86 12.63
C ALA A 104 -13.65 9.88 11.88
N ASN A 105 -13.12 10.48 10.79
CA ASN A 105 -13.81 11.49 10.01
C ASN A 105 -14.89 10.92 9.10
N THR A 106 -14.63 9.77 8.49
CA THR A 106 -15.47 9.21 7.42
C THR A 106 -16.42 8.12 7.90
N GLY A 107 -16.09 7.43 8.99
CA GLY A 107 -16.77 6.23 9.43
C GLY A 107 -16.43 5.00 8.58
N ALA A 108 -15.39 5.07 7.75
CA ALA A 108 -14.86 3.95 6.98
C ALA A 108 -14.54 2.74 7.85
N LYS A 109 -14.51 1.56 7.24
CA LYS A 109 -14.05 0.33 7.89
C LYS A 109 -12.57 0.10 7.65
N PHE A 110 -11.90 -0.44 8.65
CA PHE A 110 -10.50 -0.86 8.56
C PHE A 110 -10.42 -2.38 8.49
N TYR A 111 -9.66 -2.87 7.52
CA TYR A 111 -9.42 -4.29 7.28
C TYR A 111 -7.92 -4.58 7.30
N ALA A 112 -7.48 -5.48 8.18
CA ALA A 112 -6.09 -5.95 8.25
C ALA A 112 -6.04 -7.34 8.86
N SER A 113 -4.90 -8.03 8.72
CA SER A 113 -4.66 -9.30 9.41
C SER A 113 -4.58 -9.11 10.94
N ASP A 114 -4.55 -10.19 11.68
CA ASP A 114 -4.40 -10.17 13.15
C ASP A 114 -3.15 -9.41 13.59
N SER A 115 -2.02 -9.53 12.89
CA SER A 115 -0.80 -8.75 13.18
C SER A 115 -0.98 -7.24 12.95
N GLY A 116 -1.78 -6.83 11.95
CA GLY A 116 -2.20 -5.45 11.77
C GLY A 116 -3.09 -4.95 12.91
N HIS A 117 -4.00 -5.80 13.39
CA HIS A 117 -4.84 -5.49 14.57
C HIS A 117 -4.04 -5.43 15.89
N GLU A 118 -2.91 -6.15 16.00
CA GLU A 118 -1.98 -5.96 17.13
C GLU A 118 -1.41 -4.53 17.13
N VAL A 119 -1.07 -3.96 15.96
CA VAL A 119 -0.66 -2.54 15.85
C VAL A 119 -1.78 -1.59 16.26
N VAL A 120 -3.01 -1.82 15.78
CA VAL A 120 -4.20 -1.02 16.17
C VAL A 120 -4.39 -0.99 17.67
N ALA A 121 -4.22 -2.15 18.34
CA ALA A 121 -4.35 -2.27 19.79
C ALA A 121 -3.17 -1.62 20.54
N ASP A 122 -1.94 -1.82 20.08
CA ASP A 122 -0.73 -1.25 20.68
C ASP A 122 -0.71 0.29 20.60
N GLU A 123 -1.24 0.84 19.51
CA GLU A 123 -1.38 2.27 19.29
C GLU A 123 -2.67 2.84 19.89
N ASP A 124 -3.56 2.01 20.42
CA ASP A 124 -4.83 2.39 21.07
C ASP A 124 -5.70 3.32 20.18
N TRP A 125 -6.00 2.88 18.94
CA TRP A 125 -6.73 3.73 17.97
C TRP A 125 -8.10 4.17 18.49
N THR A 126 -8.78 3.29 19.23
CA THR A 126 -10.09 3.60 19.82
C THR A 126 -10.00 4.63 20.96
N GLY A 127 -8.87 4.69 21.66
CA GLY A 127 -8.66 5.65 22.74
C GLY A 127 -8.07 6.99 22.30
N HIS A 128 -7.35 7.02 21.19
CA HIS A 128 -6.63 8.20 20.74
C HIS A 128 -7.34 8.97 19.60
N TRP A 129 -8.11 8.30 18.72
CA TRP A 129 -8.66 8.90 17.49
C TRP A 129 -10.18 8.74 17.31
N ASP A 130 -10.93 8.42 18.34
CA ASP A 130 -12.40 8.23 18.24
C ASP A 130 -12.82 7.13 17.21
N VAL A 131 -11.93 6.19 16.88
CA VAL A 131 -12.24 5.00 16.09
C VAL A 131 -13.07 4.05 16.93
N THR A 132 -14.06 3.39 16.36
CA THR A 132 -14.95 2.48 17.08
C THR A 132 -14.66 1.02 16.73
N ASP A 133 -14.95 0.09 17.67
CA ASP A 133 -14.69 -1.34 17.44
C ASP A 133 -15.44 -1.92 16.24
N ASP A 134 -16.59 -1.34 15.86
CA ASP A 134 -17.37 -1.77 14.71
C ASP A 134 -16.80 -1.30 13.36
N GLN A 135 -15.77 -0.48 13.36
CA GLN A 135 -14.99 -0.12 12.19
C GLN A 135 -13.82 -1.09 11.94
N LEU A 136 -13.41 -1.86 12.95
CA LEU A 136 -12.20 -2.68 12.92
C LEU A 136 -12.53 -4.14 12.56
N HIS A 137 -12.04 -4.62 11.43
CA HIS A 137 -12.34 -5.94 10.90
C HIS A 137 -11.05 -6.71 10.60
N GLU A 138 -10.88 -7.86 11.25
CA GLU A 138 -9.80 -8.79 10.95
C GLU A 138 -10.13 -9.57 9.67
N ILE A 139 -9.11 -9.75 8.83
CA ILE A 139 -9.16 -10.54 7.59
C ILE A 139 -8.02 -11.55 7.56
N GLU A 140 -8.28 -12.70 6.90
CA GLU A 140 -7.28 -13.73 6.67
C GLU A 140 -7.33 -14.24 5.22
N GLU A 141 -6.29 -14.95 4.81
CA GLU A 141 -6.21 -15.58 3.49
C GLU A 141 -7.48 -16.40 3.18
N GLY A 142 -8.06 -16.17 2.02
CA GLY A 142 -9.29 -16.81 1.53
C GLY A 142 -10.58 -16.05 1.87
N ASP A 143 -10.49 -14.94 2.62
CA ASP A 143 -11.65 -14.08 2.85
C ASP A 143 -12.01 -13.27 1.61
N THR A 144 -13.29 -12.88 1.55
CA THR A 144 -13.82 -11.97 0.52
C THR A 144 -14.61 -10.85 1.21
N VAL A 145 -14.33 -9.62 0.83
CA VAL A 145 -14.97 -8.41 1.38
C VAL A 145 -15.64 -7.63 0.26
N GLU A 146 -16.91 -7.29 0.44
CA GLU A 146 -17.66 -6.42 -0.49
C GLU A 146 -17.64 -4.98 0.00
N VAL A 147 -17.21 -4.05 -0.86
CA VAL A 147 -17.20 -2.60 -0.61
C VAL A 147 -17.75 -1.88 -1.84
N GLY A 148 -19.02 -1.46 -1.82
CA GLY A 148 -19.68 -0.87 -2.98
C GLY A 148 -19.62 -1.77 -4.21
N GLU A 149 -19.09 -1.24 -5.32
CA GLU A 149 -18.88 -2.01 -6.57
C GLU A 149 -17.61 -2.87 -6.55
N LEU A 150 -16.80 -2.87 -5.48
CA LEU A 150 -15.57 -3.64 -5.38
C LEU A 150 -15.78 -4.95 -4.63
N THR A 151 -15.31 -6.06 -5.21
CA THR A 151 -15.11 -7.33 -4.50
C THR A 151 -13.61 -7.46 -4.20
N VAL A 152 -13.26 -7.59 -2.93
CA VAL A 152 -11.87 -7.67 -2.48
C VAL A 152 -11.58 -9.07 -1.97
N HIS A 153 -10.67 -9.78 -2.64
CA HIS A 153 -10.21 -11.09 -2.22
C HIS A 153 -8.88 -10.96 -1.48
N VAL A 154 -8.77 -11.68 -0.37
CA VAL A 154 -7.58 -11.71 0.49
C VAL A 154 -6.76 -12.94 0.13
N GLU A 155 -5.58 -12.70 -0.44
CA GLU A 155 -4.72 -13.72 -0.98
C GLU A 155 -3.40 -13.83 -0.18
N PRO A 156 -2.68 -14.97 -0.27
CA PRO A 156 -1.42 -15.12 0.42
C PRO A 156 -0.38 -14.10 -0.04
N ALA A 157 0.47 -13.67 0.88
CA ALA A 157 1.61 -12.80 0.60
C ALA A 157 2.90 -13.41 1.15
N ASN A 158 3.96 -13.41 0.35
CA ASN A 158 5.28 -13.87 0.77
C ASN A 158 6.17 -12.67 1.13
N ASP A 159 5.91 -12.05 2.28
CA ASP A 159 6.85 -11.11 2.89
C ASP A 159 7.56 -11.78 4.07
N PRO A 160 8.86 -12.16 3.92
CA PRO A 160 9.59 -12.85 4.99
C PRO A 160 9.94 -11.95 6.18
N ASP A 161 9.69 -10.66 6.10
CA ASP A 161 9.96 -9.68 7.16
C ASP A 161 8.69 -9.34 7.97
N ALA A 162 7.49 -9.75 7.48
CA ALA A 162 6.19 -9.57 8.14
C ALA A 162 5.71 -10.84 8.86
N ILE A 163 4.72 -10.70 9.75
CA ILE A 163 4.19 -11.80 10.58
C ILE A 163 3.09 -12.55 9.83
N HIS A 164 1.98 -11.86 9.51
CA HIS A 164 0.85 -12.41 8.75
C HIS A 164 0.46 -11.46 7.62
N PRO A 165 1.32 -11.33 6.60
CA PRO A 165 1.04 -10.45 5.47
C PRO A 165 -0.05 -11.04 4.57
N VAL A 166 -0.82 -10.14 3.96
CA VAL A 166 -1.81 -10.50 2.94
C VAL A 166 -1.56 -9.69 1.67
N SER A 167 -1.95 -10.24 0.54
CA SER A 167 -2.13 -9.51 -0.71
C SER A 167 -3.61 -9.38 -1.03
N LEU A 168 -3.98 -8.43 -1.88
CA LEU A 168 -5.37 -8.04 -2.11
C LEU A 168 -5.65 -7.98 -3.61
N VAL A 169 -6.71 -8.67 -4.05
CA VAL A 169 -7.27 -8.59 -5.40
C VAL A 169 -8.54 -7.76 -5.35
N PHE A 170 -8.58 -6.63 -6.04
CA PHE A 170 -9.76 -5.78 -6.16
C PHE A 170 -10.39 -6.01 -7.53
N GLU A 171 -11.50 -6.72 -7.57
CA GLU A 171 -12.28 -6.94 -8.77
C GLU A 171 -13.34 -5.85 -8.92
N HIS A 172 -13.44 -5.30 -10.13
CA HIS A 172 -14.45 -4.35 -10.58
C HIS A 172 -14.86 -4.69 -12.02
N ASP A 173 -16.06 -4.29 -12.46
CA ASP A 173 -16.52 -4.54 -13.84
C ASP A 173 -15.58 -3.96 -14.92
N ALA A 174 -14.79 -2.94 -14.60
CA ALA A 174 -13.84 -2.31 -15.52
C ALA A 174 -12.49 -3.03 -15.60
N GLY A 175 -12.13 -3.83 -14.61
CA GLY A 175 -10.85 -4.54 -14.54
C GLY A 175 -10.45 -4.92 -13.12
N THR A 176 -9.34 -5.63 -13.00
CA THR A 176 -8.83 -6.17 -11.74
C THR A 176 -7.52 -5.53 -11.34
N PHE A 177 -7.47 -4.94 -10.15
CA PHE A 177 -6.26 -4.37 -9.55
C PHE A 177 -5.74 -5.30 -8.46
N PHE A 178 -4.46 -5.66 -8.54
CA PHE A 178 -3.81 -6.45 -7.48
C PHE A 178 -2.77 -5.62 -6.72
N HIS A 179 -2.83 -5.72 -5.40
CA HIS A 179 -1.88 -5.10 -4.48
C HIS A 179 -1.17 -6.16 -3.64
N ALA A 180 0.14 -6.29 -3.83
CA ALA A 180 0.93 -7.36 -3.21
C ALA A 180 1.47 -7.01 -1.82
N GLY A 181 1.24 -5.80 -1.30
CA GLY A 181 2.03 -5.32 -0.17
C GLY A 181 3.53 -5.34 -0.51
N ASP A 182 4.37 -5.71 0.43
CA ASP A 182 5.82 -5.87 0.25
C ASP A 182 6.24 -7.28 -0.18
N ALA A 183 5.27 -8.08 -0.64
CA ALA A 183 5.51 -9.48 -0.99
C ALA A 183 6.57 -9.65 -2.08
N ARG A 184 7.40 -10.68 -1.88
CA ARG A 184 8.40 -11.19 -2.83
C ARG A 184 7.81 -12.36 -3.62
N PRO A 185 8.43 -12.80 -4.74
CA PRO A 185 7.94 -13.95 -5.48
C PRO A 185 7.72 -15.15 -4.57
N GLY A 186 6.57 -15.79 -4.69
CA GLY A 186 6.17 -16.93 -3.88
C GLY A 186 4.97 -17.61 -4.53
N GLU A 187 3.81 -17.51 -3.92
CA GLU A 187 2.56 -18.18 -4.33
C GLU A 187 1.80 -17.45 -5.45
N PHE A 188 2.44 -16.51 -6.10
CA PHE A 188 1.85 -15.69 -7.16
C PHE A 188 1.38 -16.46 -8.41
N GLU A 189 1.95 -17.62 -8.72
CA GLU A 189 1.46 -18.46 -9.83
C GLU A 189 -0.01 -18.86 -9.60
N GLN A 190 -0.35 -19.20 -8.36
CA GLN A 190 -1.71 -19.61 -8.00
C GLN A 190 -2.69 -18.43 -8.16
N VAL A 191 -2.32 -17.25 -7.70
CA VAL A 191 -3.14 -16.03 -7.86
C VAL A 191 -3.32 -15.69 -9.35
N GLY A 192 -2.26 -15.77 -10.16
CA GLY A 192 -2.32 -15.51 -11.61
C GLY A 192 -3.07 -16.57 -12.41
N GLU A 193 -3.26 -17.78 -11.86
CA GLU A 193 -4.12 -18.82 -12.45
C GLU A 193 -5.61 -18.62 -12.12
N GLU A 194 -5.90 -17.99 -10.97
CA GLU A 194 -7.26 -17.80 -10.46
C GLU A 194 -7.90 -16.51 -10.96
N TYR A 195 -7.12 -15.42 -11.08
CA TYR A 195 -7.60 -14.08 -11.44
C TYR A 195 -6.99 -13.59 -12.75
N ASP A 196 -7.82 -12.94 -13.57
CA ASP A 196 -7.37 -12.19 -14.77
C ASP A 196 -7.01 -10.77 -14.35
N ILE A 197 -5.71 -10.54 -14.09
CA ILE A 197 -5.24 -9.31 -13.44
C ILE A 197 -4.72 -8.32 -14.46
N ASP A 198 -5.40 -7.19 -14.60
CA ASP A 198 -5.05 -6.11 -15.51
C ASP A 198 -3.85 -5.29 -15.02
N VAL A 199 -3.90 -4.83 -13.78
CA VAL A 199 -2.89 -3.94 -13.19
C VAL A 199 -2.44 -4.44 -11.84
N ARG A 200 -1.13 -4.35 -11.59
CA ARG A 200 -0.54 -4.76 -10.33
C ARG A 200 0.48 -3.80 -9.77
N ALA A 201 0.32 -3.54 -8.47
CA ALA A 201 1.30 -2.88 -7.63
C ALA A 201 2.25 -3.90 -6.99
N LEU A 202 3.56 -3.78 -7.24
CA LEU A 202 4.62 -4.60 -6.65
C LEU A 202 5.73 -3.72 -6.08
N ALA A 203 6.11 -3.97 -4.83
CA ALA A 203 7.21 -3.27 -4.18
C ALA A 203 8.56 -3.61 -4.85
N PHE A 204 9.29 -2.56 -5.24
CA PHE A 204 10.56 -2.61 -5.94
C PHE A 204 11.62 -1.79 -5.22
N GLY A 205 12.86 -2.27 -5.16
CA GLY A 205 13.92 -1.52 -4.54
C GLY A 205 15.29 -2.18 -4.71
N VAL A 206 16.29 -1.52 -4.13
CA VAL A 206 17.66 -2.03 -4.13
C VAL A 206 17.97 -2.81 -2.85
N ILE A 207 19.05 -3.56 -2.87
CA ILE A 207 19.68 -4.07 -1.64
C ILE A 207 20.51 -2.93 -1.06
N GLY A 208 19.99 -2.27 -0.03
CA GLY A 208 20.59 -1.11 0.60
C GLY A 208 21.40 -1.42 1.86
N ASN A 209 21.94 -0.36 2.46
CA ASN A 209 22.56 -0.42 3.79
C ASN A 209 21.73 0.45 4.74
N ILE A 210 21.07 -0.20 5.67
CA ILE A 210 20.15 0.44 6.62
C ILE A 210 20.74 0.36 8.03
N PRO A 211 20.65 1.43 8.84
CA PRO A 211 21.09 1.37 10.23
C PRO A 211 20.36 0.27 11.00
N ASP A 212 21.09 -0.57 11.69
CA ASP A 212 20.53 -1.57 12.59
C ASP A 212 19.79 -0.91 13.76
N LYS A 213 18.72 -1.52 14.22
CA LYS A 213 17.84 -0.93 15.26
C LYS A 213 18.54 -0.73 16.61
N GLU A 214 19.46 -1.62 16.95
CA GLU A 214 20.12 -1.66 18.27
C GLU A 214 21.49 -0.96 18.25
N THR A 215 22.28 -1.22 17.21
CA THR A 215 23.68 -0.77 17.15
C THR A 215 23.87 0.51 16.36
N GLY A 216 22.93 0.85 15.46
CA GLY A 216 23.05 1.96 14.51
C GLY A 216 24.05 1.72 13.37
N GLU A 217 24.74 0.58 13.36
CA GLU A 217 25.70 0.23 12.31
C GLU A 217 24.98 -0.16 11.02
N PRO A 218 25.55 0.15 9.83
CA PRO A 218 24.93 -0.17 8.56
C PRO A 218 24.90 -1.68 8.31
N VAL A 219 23.70 -2.21 8.11
CA VAL A 219 23.44 -3.62 7.75
C VAL A 219 22.90 -3.71 6.34
N ARG A 220 23.48 -4.63 5.55
CA ARG A 220 22.97 -4.92 4.20
C ARG A 220 21.58 -5.54 4.30
N THR A 221 20.60 -4.85 3.73
CA THR A 221 19.18 -5.14 3.89
C THR A 221 18.51 -5.21 2.52
N GLN A 222 17.63 -6.18 2.33
CA GLN A 222 16.73 -6.30 1.20
C GLN A 222 15.31 -6.37 1.76
N TRP A 223 14.50 -5.34 1.49
CA TRP A 223 13.09 -5.32 1.87
C TRP A 223 12.17 -5.65 0.69
N TYR A 224 12.54 -5.21 -0.51
CA TYR A 224 11.69 -5.25 -1.70
C TYR A 224 12.23 -6.19 -2.77
N ASN A 225 11.46 -6.36 -3.82
CA ASN A 225 11.88 -7.08 -5.01
C ASN A 225 13.03 -6.36 -5.71
N THR A 226 14.05 -7.10 -6.11
CA THR A 226 15.05 -6.64 -7.06
C THR A 226 14.50 -6.72 -8.48
N GLU A 227 15.24 -6.19 -9.48
CA GLU A 227 14.83 -6.15 -10.88
C GLU A 227 14.39 -7.53 -11.41
N ASN A 228 15.14 -8.58 -11.10
CA ASN A 228 14.79 -9.92 -11.57
C ASN A 228 13.57 -10.49 -10.83
N MET A 229 13.44 -10.21 -9.55
CA MET A 229 12.34 -10.73 -8.72
C MET A 229 11.01 -10.12 -9.13
N ILE A 230 10.95 -8.80 -9.32
CA ILE A 230 9.71 -8.12 -9.66
C ILE A 230 9.20 -8.53 -11.06
N VAL A 231 10.08 -8.66 -12.05
CA VAL A 231 9.71 -9.10 -13.39
C VAL A 231 9.34 -10.58 -13.39
N GLN A 232 10.01 -11.41 -12.60
CA GLN A 232 9.62 -12.81 -12.43
C GLN A 232 8.24 -12.93 -11.76
N ALA A 233 7.98 -12.15 -10.71
CA ALA A 233 6.66 -12.10 -10.08
C ALA A 233 5.58 -11.68 -11.08
N ALA A 234 5.83 -10.63 -11.87
CA ALA A 234 4.94 -10.17 -12.91
C ALA A 234 4.64 -11.25 -13.96
N ASN A 235 5.64 -12.05 -14.33
CA ASN A 235 5.47 -13.14 -15.28
C ASN A 235 4.67 -14.32 -14.70
N HIS A 236 4.90 -14.69 -13.43
CA HIS A 236 4.13 -15.73 -12.73
C HIS A 236 2.64 -15.38 -12.65
N LEU A 237 2.34 -14.13 -12.48
CA LEU A 237 1.00 -13.58 -12.36
C LEU A 237 0.33 -13.30 -13.70
N GLN A 238 1.05 -13.51 -14.81
CA GLN A 238 0.57 -13.32 -16.19
C GLN A 238 -0.08 -11.95 -16.41
N LEU A 239 0.42 -10.92 -15.73
CA LEU A 239 -0.20 -9.61 -15.69
C LEU A 239 0.09 -8.76 -16.93
N ASP A 240 -0.88 -7.94 -17.31
CA ASP A 240 -0.73 -7.01 -18.42
C ASP A 240 0.13 -5.81 -18.03
N THR A 241 -0.19 -5.12 -16.95
CA THR A 241 0.51 -3.91 -16.53
C THR A 241 1.14 -4.04 -15.14
N LEU A 242 2.46 -3.83 -15.07
CA LEU A 242 3.21 -3.73 -13.83
C LEU A 242 3.37 -2.27 -13.40
N VAL A 243 2.96 -1.96 -12.17
CA VAL A 243 3.23 -0.70 -11.48
C VAL A 243 4.25 -0.97 -10.37
N PRO A 244 5.53 -0.61 -10.55
CA PRO A 244 6.51 -0.70 -9.46
C PRO A 244 6.24 0.36 -8.41
N THR A 245 6.20 -0.04 -7.14
CA THR A 245 5.96 0.82 -5.98
C THR A 245 7.16 0.81 -5.04
N HIS A 246 7.15 1.63 -4.00
CA HIS A 246 8.15 1.64 -2.92
C HIS A 246 9.59 2.01 -3.33
N TRP A 247 9.83 2.28 -4.61
CA TRP A 247 11.16 2.47 -5.17
C TRP A 247 11.82 3.81 -4.80
N ASP A 248 11.03 4.76 -4.31
CA ASP A 248 11.45 6.15 -4.02
C ASP A 248 11.34 6.54 -2.53
N MET A 249 10.71 5.70 -1.71
CA MET A 249 10.26 6.05 -0.37
C MET A 249 11.41 6.24 0.64
N TRP A 250 12.26 5.25 0.81
CA TRP A 250 13.22 5.25 1.90
C TRP A 250 14.65 5.58 1.46
N LYS A 251 15.29 6.50 2.18
CA LYS A 251 16.71 6.81 2.00
C LYS A 251 17.56 5.54 2.06
N ASN A 252 18.45 5.39 1.09
CA ASN A 252 19.33 4.23 0.85
C ASN A 252 18.63 2.95 0.32
N MET A 253 17.31 3.00 0.08
CA MET A 253 16.54 1.91 -0.55
C MET A 253 15.94 2.33 -1.89
N THR A 254 16.14 3.57 -2.31
CA THR A 254 15.62 4.10 -3.58
C THR A 254 16.23 3.39 -4.78
N ALA A 255 15.42 3.12 -5.80
CA ALA A 255 15.78 2.46 -7.05
C ALA A 255 15.40 3.32 -8.26
N GLU A 256 15.88 2.95 -9.44
CA GLU A 256 15.52 3.59 -10.71
C GLU A 256 14.57 2.62 -11.48
N PRO A 257 13.25 2.87 -11.51
CA PRO A 257 12.29 1.89 -12.04
C PRO A 257 12.40 1.71 -13.56
N THR A 258 12.97 2.65 -14.31
CA THR A 258 13.13 2.52 -15.77
C THR A 258 14.04 1.37 -16.19
N VAL A 259 14.90 0.86 -15.29
CA VAL A 259 15.76 -0.31 -15.56
C VAL A 259 14.93 -1.57 -15.81
N LEU A 260 13.70 -1.62 -15.29
CA LEU A 260 12.79 -2.76 -15.42
C LEU A 260 12.39 -3.03 -16.88
N HIS A 261 12.37 -2.04 -17.75
CA HIS A 261 12.09 -2.23 -19.18
C HIS A 261 13.03 -3.25 -19.84
N ASN A 262 14.32 -3.22 -19.49
CA ASN A 262 15.29 -4.17 -20.05
C ASN A 262 15.10 -5.58 -19.49
N HIS A 263 14.71 -5.70 -18.24
CA HIS A 263 14.47 -7.00 -17.60
C HIS A 263 13.17 -7.62 -18.14
N ALA A 264 12.10 -6.84 -18.25
CA ALA A 264 10.81 -7.27 -18.80
C ALA A 264 10.89 -7.78 -20.24
N ALA A 265 11.78 -7.20 -21.07
CA ALA A 265 11.97 -7.62 -22.45
C ALA A 265 12.37 -9.10 -22.65
N SER A 266 12.78 -9.81 -21.59
CA SER A 266 13.12 -11.25 -21.60
C SER A 266 11.95 -12.16 -21.27
N TYR A 267 10.79 -11.61 -20.95
CA TYR A 267 9.59 -12.33 -20.51
C TYR A 267 8.39 -11.97 -21.41
N GLU A 268 7.36 -12.81 -21.38
CA GLU A 268 6.09 -12.53 -22.05
C GLU A 268 5.31 -11.45 -21.29
N TYR A 269 5.39 -11.49 -19.96
CA TYR A 269 4.78 -10.55 -19.05
C TYR A 269 5.84 -9.84 -18.19
N PRO A 270 5.56 -8.61 -17.72
CA PRO A 270 4.37 -7.81 -18.03
C PRO A 270 4.36 -7.34 -19.49
N ALA A 271 3.16 -7.14 -20.05
CA ALA A 271 3.01 -6.58 -21.38
C ALA A 271 3.34 -5.08 -21.42
N SER A 272 3.09 -4.37 -20.32
CA SER A 272 3.45 -2.96 -20.11
C SER A 272 4.03 -2.69 -18.72
N LEU A 273 4.74 -1.57 -18.60
CA LEU A 273 5.29 -1.04 -17.36
C LEU A 273 4.82 0.40 -17.22
N GLU A 274 4.05 0.67 -16.15
CA GLU A 274 3.58 2.01 -15.80
C GLU A 274 4.36 2.51 -14.59
N ILE A 275 5.14 3.57 -14.77
CA ILE A 275 5.90 4.21 -13.70
C ILE A 275 5.11 5.42 -13.25
N VAL A 276 4.58 5.35 -12.04
CA VAL A 276 3.76 6.40 -11.42
C VAL A 276 4.54 7.17 -10.37
N GLU A 277 4.28 8.46 -10.26
CA GLU A 277 4.77 9.33 -9.20
C GLU A 277 3.63 9.63 -8.21
N VAL A 278 3.99 10.12 -7.01
CA VAL A 278 3.00 10.48 -5.98
C VAL A 278 1.95 11.44 -6.55
N GLY A 279 0.68 11.09 -6.43
CA GLY A 279 -0.46 11.86 -6.93
C GLY A 279 -0.88 11.56 -8.37
N ASP A 280 -0.12 10.76 -9.11
CA ASP A 280 -0.55 10.31 -10.43
C ASP A 280 -1.81 9.45 -10.34
N ARG A 281 -2.68 9.61 -11.34
CA ARG A 281 -3.90 8.83 -11.52
C ARG A 281 -3.82 8.03 -12.82
N PHE A 282 -4.27 6.79 -12.75
CA PHE A 282 -4.61 5.97 -13.94
C PHE A 282 -6.00 5.34 -13.73
N ASP A 283 -6.60 4.86 -14.80
CA ASP A 283 -7.94 4.23 -14.78
C ASP A 283 -7.86 2.82 -15.39
N LEU A 284 -8.60 1.85 -14.80
CA LEU A 284 -8.79 0.51 -15.34
C LEU A 284 -9.99 0.49 -16.27
#